data_c5b0c860e33be6f689382e76046fd38e
#
_entry.id   c5b0c860e33be6f689382e76046fd38e
#
_cell.length_a   1.000
_cell.length_b   1.000
_cell.length_c   1.000
_cell.angle_alpha   90.00
_cell.angle_beta   90.00
_cell.angle_gamma   90.00
#
_symmetry.space_group_name_H-M   'P 1'
#
loop_
_entity.id
_entity.type
_entity.pdbx_description
1 polymer ?
#
loop_
_entity_poly.entity_id
_entity_poly.type
_entity_poly.pdbx_seq_one_letter_code
_entity_poly.pdbx_strand_id
1 'polypeptide(L)'
;MTRLSEHQRAKYIGRVFQDPMMGTAATMQIDENLALAARRGLARTLKIGITKKEQDEYYELLKTLDLGLENRMTSKVGLLSGGQRQAVTLLMATLKKPKLLLLDEHTAALDPKTAAKVLTLSEKIVEENHLTTLMITHNMHDALTLATAR
;
A
#
# COMPACT_ATOMS: atom_id res chain seq x y z
N MET A 1 0.65 -9.48 21.24
CA MET A 1 1.45 -9.36 19.99
C MET A 1 2.93 -9.69 20.19
N THR A 2 3.55 -9.44 21.33
CA THR A 2 4.99 -9.66 21.59
C THR A 2 5.47 -11.12 21.46
N ARG A 3 4.57 -12.09 21.65
CA ARG A 3 4.91 -13.54 21.53
C ARG A 3 4.68 -14.14 20.14
N LEU A 4 4.19 -13.35 19.17
CA LEU A 4 3.97 -13.81 17.79
C LEU A 4 5.26 -13.66 16.97
N SER A 5 5.52 -14.63 16.08
CA SER A 5 6.59 -14.52 15.09
C SER A 5 6.27 -13.42 14.06
N GLU A 6 7.27 -12.96 13.29
CA GLU A 6 7.10 -11.87 12.32
C GLU A 6 6.01 -12.18 11.28
N HIS A 7 6.00 -13.39 10.72
CA HIS A 7 5.00 -13.79 9.74
C HIS A 7 3.58 -13.85 10.31
N GLN A 8 3.43 -14.17 11.62
CA GLN A 8 2.14 -14.12 12.29
C GLN A 8 1.67 -12.69 12.53
N ARG A 9 2.61 -11.77 12.85
CA ARG A 9 2.31 -10.33 13.02
C ARG A 9 1.91 -9.67 11.71
N ALA A 10 2.43 -10.14 10.57
CA ALA A 10 2.11 -9.62 9.25
C ALA A 10 0.61 -9.64 8.89
N LYS A 11 -0.21 -10.45 9.59
CA LYS A 11 -1.68 -10.41 9.44
C LYS A 11 -2.31 -9.13 9.97
N TYR A 12 -1.68 -8.50 10.97
CA TYR A 12 -2.24 -7.40 11.74
C TYR A 12 -1.57 -6.07 11.46
N ILE A 13 -0.39 -6.07 10.86
CA ILE A 13 0.43 -4.88 10.64
C ILE A 13 0.63 -4.68 9.14
N GLY A 14 0.20 -3.53 8.63
CA GLY A 14 0.60 -2.99 7.32
C GLY A 14 1.83 -2.12 7.52
N ARG A 15 2.79 -2.14 6.60
CA ARG A 15 3.95 -1.25 6.63
C ARG A 15 4.22 -0.69 5.24
N VAL A 16 4.46 0.61 5.20
CA VAL A 16 4.94 1.34 4.02
C VAL A 16 6.32 1.88 4.36
N PHE A 17 7.29 1.61 3.50
CA PHE A 17 8.69 1.97 3.69
C PHE A 17 9.00 3.32 3.06
N GLN A 18 10.10 3.93 3.48
CA GLN A 18 10.64 5.17 2.92
C GLN A 18 11.01 5.01 1.45
N ASP A 19 11.71 3.92 1.11
CA ASP A 19 12.12 3.62 -0.26
C ASP A 19 10.93 2.99 -1.03
N PRO A 20 10.41 3.66 -2.10
CA PRO A 20 9.36 3.10 -2.94
C PRO A 20 9.74 1.78 -3.62
N MET A 21 11.03 1.46 -3.68
CA MET A 21 11.52 0.19 -4.26
C MET A 21 11.29 -1.00 -3.31
N MET A 22 11.10 -0.73 -2.03
CA MET A 22 10.78 -1.76 -1.04
C MET A 22 9.28 -2.04 -0.97
N GLY A 23 8.93 -3.24 -0.56
CA GLY A 23 7.52 -3.61 -0.39
C GLY A 23 6.82 -4.15 -1.64
N THR A 24 7.45 -4.06 -2.82
CA THR A 24 6.91 -4.58 -4.09
C THR A 24 7.90 -5.48 -4.81
N ALA A 25 7.39 -6.45 -5.57
CA ALA A 25 8.18 -7.27 -6.50
C ALA A 25 8.26 -6.57 -7.85
N ALA A 26 9.37 -5.87 -8.13
CA ALA A 26 9.55 -5.00 -9.30
C ALA A 26 9.37 -5.71 -10.65
N THR A 27 9.71 -7.00 -10.72
CA THR A 27 9.63 -7.83 -11.93
C THR A 27 8.23 -8.40 -12.18
N MET A 28 7.35 -8.34 -11.19
CA MET A 28 5.97 -8.81 -11.26
C MET A 28 5.02 -7.69 -11.69
N GLN A 29 3.85 -8.08 -12.20
CA GLN A 29 2.78 -7.16 -12.61
C GLN A 29 2.11 -6.51 -11.38
N ILE A 30 1.36 -5.44 -11.61
CA ILE A 30 0.64 -4.73 -10.54
C ILE A 30 -0.39 -5.65 -9.89
N ASP A 31 -1.21 -6.33 -10.68
CA ASP A 31 -2.23 -7.28 -10.21
C ASP A 31 -1.62 -8.47 -9.45
N GLU A 32 -0.46 -8.98 -9.88
CA GLU A 32 0.29 -10.02 -9.17
C GLU A 32 0.77 -9.55 -7.78
N ASN A 33 1.28 -8.32 -7.69
CA ASN A 33 1.67 -7.71 -6.42
C ASN A 33 0.46 -7.56 -5.47
N LEU A 34 -0.68 -7.08 -5.99
CA LEU A 34 -1.93 -6.99 -5.23
C LEU A 34 -2.42 -8.37 -4.77
N ALA A 35 -2.32 -9.39 -5.62
CA ALA A 35 -2.69 -10.75 -5.28
C ALA A 35 -1.82 -11.33 -4.15
N LEU A 36 -0.51 -11.04 -4.14
CA LEU A 36 0.38 -11.41 -3.04
C LEU A 36 -0.04 -10.73 -1.73
N ALA A 37 -0.35 -9.43 -1.78
CA ALA A 37 -0.81 -8.69 -0.62
C ALA A 37 -2.17 -9.21 -0.10
N ALA A 38 -3.11 -9.50 -1.01
CA ALA A 38 -4.42 -10.06 -0.68
C ALA A 38 -4.33 -11.43 0.00
N ARG A 39 -3.30 -12.21 -0.33
CA ARG A 39 -3.06 -13.55 0.24
C ARG A 39 -2.20 -13.55 1.49
N ARG A 40 -1.81 -12.37 1.98
CA ARG A 40 -1.00 -12.21 3.20
C ARG A 40 -1.71 -12.87 4.41
N GLY A 41 -1.00 -13.79 5.05
CA GLY A 41 -1.49 -14.51 6.22
C GLY A 41 -2.49 -15.63 5.94
N LEU A 42 -2.77 -15.95 4.68
CA LEU A 42 -3.52 -17.13 4.29
C LEU A 42 -2.61 -18.35 4.11
N ALA A 43 -3.17 -19.54 4.26
CA ALA A 43 -2.47 -20.77 3.94
C ALA A 43 -2.11 -20.82 2.45
N ARG A 44 -0.89 -21.24 2.13
CA ARG A 44 -0.45 -21.43 0.74
C ARG A 44 -1.17 -22.64 0.17
N THR A 45 -1.95 -22.43 -0.89
CA THR A 45 -2.63 -23.49 -1.63
C THR A 45 -2.23 -23.41 -3.10
N LEU A 46 -2.30 -24.51 -3.81
CA LEU A 46 -2.11 -24.59 -5.27
C LEU A 46 -3.35 -24.03 -5.98
N LYS A 47 -3.72 -22.78 -5.70
CA LYS A 47 -4.78 -22.08 -6.43
C LYS A 47 -4.24 -21.51 -7.72
N ILE A 48 -5.02 -21.65 -8.78
CA ILE A 48 -4.78 -21.06 -10.09
C ILE A 48 -4.77 -19.53 -9.93
N GLY A 49 -3.72 -18.91 -10.40
CA GLY A 49 -3.48 -17.50 -10.66
C GLY A 49 -4.40 -16.45 -9.99
N ILE A 50 -4.69 -15.41 -10.74
CA ILE A 50 -5.63 -14.35 -10.36
C ILE A 50 -6.95 -14.65 -11.08
N THR A 51 -8.05 -14.69 -10.36
CA THR A 51 -9.38 -14.90 -10.94
C THR A 51 -9.89 -13.60 -11.57
N LYS A 52 -10.85 -13.70 -12.51
CA LYS A 52 -11.47 -12.52 -13.10
C LYS A 52 -12.11 -11.61 -12.05
N LYS A 53 -12.76 -12.19 -11.05
CA LYS A 53 -13.33 -11.44 -9.92
C LYS A 53 -12.26 -10.65 -9.16
N GLU A 54 -11.10 -11.26 -8.88
CA GLU A 54 -9.98 -10.55 -8.23
C GLU A 54 -9.44 -9.43 -9.13
N GLN A 55 -9.37 -9.63 -10.44
CA GLN A 55 -8.96 -8.58 -11.38
C GLN A 55 -9.93 -7.40 -11.36
N ASP A 56 -11.23 -7.65 -11.37
CA ASP A 56 -12.25 -6.60 -11.30
C ASP A 56 -12.16 -5.83 -9.97
N GLU A 57 -11.94 -6.54 -8.84
CA GLU A 57 -11.71 -5.92 -7.53
C GLU A 57 -10.46 -5.05 -7.52
N TYR A 58 -9.35 -5.52 -8.11
CA TYR A 58 -8.10 -4.76 -8.20
C TYR A 58 -8.22 -3.55 -9.12
N TYR A 59 -8.99 -3.66 -10.21
CA TYR A 59 -9.30 -2.55 -11.10
C TYR A 59 -9.97 -1.40 -10.33
N GLU A 60 -11.04 -1.70 -9.59
CA GLU A 60 -11.75 -0.68 -8.80
C GLU A 60 -10.87 -0.09 -7.68
N LEU A 61 -10.06 -0.89 -7.02
CA LEU A 61 -9.11 -0.41 -6.01
C LEU A 61 -8.05 0.52 -6.60
N LEU A 62 -7.46 0.17 -7.75
CA LEU A 62 -6.46 1.01 -8.42
C LEU A 62 -7.07 2.32 -8.92
N LYS A 63 -8.32 2.31 -9.38
CA LYS A 63 -9.06 3.50 -9.80
C LYS A 63 -9.22 4.52 -8.67
N THR A 64 -9.33 4.06 -7.41
CA THR A 64 -9.41 4.98 -6.25
C THR A 64 -8.14 5.81 -6.04
N LEU A 65 -7.01 5.36 -6.61
CA LEU A 65 -5.73 6.08 -6.53
C LEU A 65 -5.65 7.30 -7.45
N ASP A 66 -6.51 7.38 -8.49
CA ASP A 66 -6.52 8.43 -9.50
C ASP A 66 -5.15 8.66 -10.17
N LEU A 67 -4.48 7.55 -10.50
CA LEU A 67 -3.14 7.53 -11.12
C LEU A 67 -3.10 6.82 -12.48
N GLY A 68 -4.25 6.40 -13.02
CA GLY A 68 -4.40 5.68 -14.28
C GLY A 68 -3.82 4.26 -14.25
N LEU A 69 -3.58 3.70 -13.06
CA LEU A 69 -2.96 2.38 -12.88
C LEU A 69 -3.94 1.23 -13.17
N GLU A 70 -5.24 1.47 -13.06
CA GLU A 70 -6.30 0.53 -13.41
C GLU A 70 -6.21 0.06 -14.88
N ASN A 71 -5.71 0.93 -15.77
CA ASN A 71 -5.52 0.61 -17.20
C ASN A 71 -4.17 -0.07 -17.50
N ARG A 72 -3.34 -0.28 -16.48
CA ARG A 72 -1.98 -0.78 -16.58
C ARG A 72 -1.68 -1.95 -15.65
N MET A 73 -2.71 -2.70 -15.23
CA MET A 73 -2.61 -3.77 -14.22
C MET A 73 -1.57 -4.84 -14.57
N THR A 74 -1.41 -5.13 -15.88
CA THR A 74 -0.43 -6.10 -16.39
C THR A 74 0.97 -5.51 -16.61
N SER A 75 1.17 -4.21 -16.34
CA SER A 75 2.50 -3.61 -16.37
C SER A 75 3.33 -4.03 -15.16
N LYS A 76 4.65 -4.22 -15.37
CA LYS A 76 5.57 -4.50 -14.26
C LYS A 76 5.67 -3.31 -13.32
N VAL A 77 5.64 -3.57 -12.02
CA VAL A 77 5.74 -2.51 -10.99
C VAL A 77 7.06 -1.73 -11.10
N GLY A 78 8.13 -2.36 -11.56
CA GLY A 78 9.41 -1.69 -11.81
C GLY A 78 9.37 -0.56 -12.84
N LEU A 79 8.34 -0.49 -13.70
CA LEU A 79 8.15 0.56 -14.70
C LEU A 79 7.34 1.77 -14.17
N LEU A 80 6.89 1.72 -12.93
CA LEU A 80 6.14 2.79 -12.29
C LEU A 80 7.07 3.90 -11.80
N SER A 81 6.57 5.14 -11.79
CA SER A 81 7.25 6.23 -11.08
C SER A 81 7.31 5.95 -9.57
N GLY A 82 8.22 6.61 -8.86
CA GLY A 82 8.34 6.46 -7.40
C GLY A 82 7.01 6.68 -6.68
N GLY A 83 6.27 7.74 -7.01
CA GLY A 83 4.96 8.03 -6.41
C GLY A 83 3.88 7.01 -6.76
N GLN A 84 3.81 6.56 -8.02
CA GLN A 84 2.89 5.50 -8.42
C GLN A 84 3.18 4.19 -7.66
N ARG A 85 4.45 3.86 -7.52
CA ARG A 85 4.89 2.67 -6.80
C ARG A 85 4.58 2.77 -5.31
N GLN A 86 4.79 3.95 -4.71
CA GLN A 86 4.44 4.21 -3.32
C GLN A 86 2.93 4.10 -3.07
N ALA A 87 2.11 4.62 -3.99
CA ALA A 87 0.66 4.48 -3.92
C ALA A 87 0.21 3.01 -3.99
N VAL A 88 0.83 2.21 -4.88
CA VAL A 88 0.57 0.75 -4.93
C VAL A 88 1.00 0.07 -3.64
N THR A 89 2.16 0.44 -3.07
CA THR A 89 2.64 -0.11 -1.79
C THR A 89 1.67 0.21 -0.64
N LEU A 90 1.16 1.44 -0.59
CA LEU A 90 0.17 1.86 0.39
C LEU A 90 -1.13 1.04 0.25
N LEU A 91 -1.64 0.89 -0.98
CA LEU A 91 -2.81 0.06 -1.26
C LEU A 91 -2.59 -1.39 -0.82
N MET A 92 -1.44 -1.98 -1.14
CA MET A 92 -1.07 -3.34 -0.71
C MET A 92 -1.01 -3.47 0.82
N ALA A 93 -0.48 -2.46 1.53
CA ALA A 93 -0.38 -2.47 2.98
C ALA A 93 -1.75 -2.44 3.66
N THR A 94 -2.73 -1.76 3.04
CA THR A 94 -4.08 -1.51 3.59
C THR A 94 -5.15 -2.49 3.10
N LEU A 95 -4.90 -3.23 2.02
CA LEU A 95 -5.84 -4.13 1.35
C LEU A 95 -6.54 -5.12 2.31
N LYS A 96 -5.86 -5.61 3.32
CA LYS A 96 -6.38 -6.53 4.35
C LYS A 96 -6.83 -5.82 5.62
N LYS A 97 -7.06 -4.51 5.57
CA LYS A 97 -7.48 -3.68 6.73
C LYS A 97 -6.68 -4.04 7.99
N PRO A 98 -5.38 -3.72 8.03
CA PRO A 98 -4.54 -4.06 9.17
C PRO A 98 -5.05 -3.39 10.45
N LYS A 99 -4.74 -3.96 11.62
CA LYS A 99 -5.02 -3.33 12.91
C LYS A 99 -4.11 -2.14 13.21
N LEU A 100 -2.94 -2.12 12.59
CA LEU A 100 -1.96 -1.05 12.71
C LEU A 100 -1.29 -0.85 11.36
N LEU A 101 -1.30 0.38 10.87
CA LEU A 101 -0.55 0.82 9.69
C LEU A 101 0.69 1.59 10.16
N LEU A 102 1.86 1.17 9.70
CA LEU A 102 3.13 1.85 9.95
C LEU A 102 3.54 2.58 8.68
N LEU A 103 3.68 3.89 8.76
CA LEU A 103 4.16 4.78 7.70
C LEU A 103 5.54 5.29 8.08
N ASP A 104 6.58 4.80 7.41
CA ASP A 104 7.98 5.08 7.71
C ASP A 104 8.54 6.03 6.66
N GLU A 105 8.51 7.34 6.95
CA GLU A 105 8.95 8.41 6.02
C GLU A 105 8.50 8.22 4.57
N HIS A 106 7.31 7.73 4.35
CA HIS A 106 6.82 7.18 3.08
C HIS A 106 6.69 8.21 1.95
N THR A 107 6.91 9.49 2.22
CA THR A 107 6.91 10.58 1.23
C THR A 107 8.32 11.16 1.00
N ALA A 108 9.31 10.84 1.84
CA ALA A 108 10.61 11.51 1.85
C ALA A 108 11.45 11.30 0.56
N ALA A 109 11.30 10.16 -0.10
CA ALA A 109 12.02 9.84 -1.35
C ALA A 109 11.32 10.35 -2.62
N LEU A 110 10.24 11.13 -2.49
CA LEU A 110 9.43 11.63 -3.59
C LEU A 110 9.66 13.13 -3.84
N ASP A 111 9.44 13.56 -5.08
CA ASP A 111 9.37 15.00 -5.37
C ASP A 111 8.18 15.66 -4.63
N PRO A 112 8.25 16.97 -4.32
CA PRO A 112 7.25 17.63 -3.46
C PRO A 112 5.80 17.51 -3.95
N LYS A 113 5.59 17.56 -5.27
CA LYS A 113 4.24 17.47 -5.87
C LYS A 113 3.66 16.06 -5.73
N THR A 114 4.50 15.06 -5.93
CA THR A 114 4.12 13.65 -5.80
C THR A 114 3.96 13.27 -4.32
N ALA A 115 4.83 13.77 -3.44
CA ALA A 115 4.73 13.58 -2.00
C ALA A 115 3.38 14.09 -1.46
N ALA A 116 2.95 15.29 -1.84
CA ALA A 116 1.66 15.85 -1.45
C ALA A 116 0.49 14.95 -1.89
N LYS A 117 0.52 14.43 -3.12
CA LYS A 117 -0.51 13.50 -3.61
C LYS A 117 -0.56 12.19 -2.81
N VAL A 118 0.61 11.61 -2.53
CA VAL A 118 0.70 10.36 -1.75
C VAL A 118 0.24 10.59 -0.32
N LEU A 119 0.53 11.74 0.27
CA LEU A 119 0.07 12.11 1.62
C LEU A 119 -1.46 12.20 1.66
N THR A 120 -2.08 12.98 0.76
CA THR A 120 -3.56 13.08 0.65
C THR A 120 -4.21 11.71 0.44
N LEU A 121 -3.60 10.85 -0.37
CA LEU A 121 -4.07 9.48 -0.57
C LEU A 121 -3.98 8.67 0.72
N SER A 122 -2.89 8.82 1.49
CA SER A 122 -2.70 8.14 2.77
C SER A 122 -3.79 8.54 3.78
N GLU A 123 -4.09 9.85 3.87
CA GLU A 123 -5.17 10.39 4.71
C GLU A 123 -6.50 9.77 4.34
N LYS A 124 -6.87 9.86 3.07
CA LYS A 124 -8.12 9.30 2.56
C LYS A 124 -8.27 7.81 2.92
N ILE A 125 -7.24 7.00 2.69
CA ILE A 125 -7.27 5.56 2.98
C ILE A 125 -7.39 5.30 4.49
N VAL A 126 -6.68 6.07 5.32
CA VAL A 126 -6.71 5.96 6.79
C VAL A 126 -8.11 6.29 7.32
N GLU A 127 -8.71 7.39 6.86
CA GLU A 127 -10.05 7.82 7.25
C GLU A 127 -11.13 6.83 6.81
N GLU A 128 -11.18 6.49 5.51
CA GLU A 128 -12.22 5.61 4.96
C GLU A 128 -12.20 4.21 5.58
N ASN A 129 -11.04 3.73 5.99
CA ASN A 129 -10.90 2.39 6.58
C ASN A 129 -10.77 2.41 8.11
N HIS A 130 -10.83 3.59 8.75
CA HIS A 130 -10.67 3.77 10.20
C HIS A 130 -9.42 3.07 10.77
N LEU A 131 -8.27 3.26 10.11
CA LEU A 131 -7.03 2.56 10.45
C LEU A 131 -6.31 3.25 11.62
N THR A 132 -5.89 2.47 12.61
CA THR A 132 -4.90 2.95 13.59
C THR A 132 -3.56 3.07 12.89
N THR A 133 -3.01 4.29 12.84
CA THR A 133 -1.79 4.58 12.07
C THR A 133 -0.71 5.13 12.99
N LEU A 134 0.51 4.63 12.83
CA LEU A 134 1.72 5.20 13.40
C LEU A 134 2.60 5.69 12.26
N MET A 135 2.87 6.99 12.24
CA MET A 135 3.71 7.64 11.24
C MET A 135 5.02 8.09 11.85
N ILE A 136 6.11 7.81 11.16
CA ILE A 136 7.44 8.37 11.41
C ILE A 136 7.72 9.35 10.27
N THR A 137 7.98 10.61 10.61
CA THR A 137 8.32 11.65 9.64
C THR A 137 9.17 12.72 10.30
N HIS A 138 10.07 13.31 9.53
CA HIS A 138 10.81 14.52 9.91
C HIS A 138 10.09 15.80 9.45
N ASN A 139 9.01 15.68 8.67
CA ASN A 139 8.18 16.80 8.22
C ASN A 139 7.01 17.02 9.19
N MET A 140 7.08 18.10 9.96
CA MET A 140 6.03 18.46 10.93
C MET A 140 4.67 18.72 10.28
N HIS A 141 4.65 19.21 9.04
CA HIS A 141 3.41 19.48 8.32
C HIS A 141 2.69 18.16 8.01
N ASP A 142 3.40 17.17 7.49
CA ASP A 142 2.84 15.84 7.19
C ASP A 142 2.30 15.16 8.46
N ALA A 143 3.02 15.31 9.60
CA ALA A 143 2.59 14.77 10.88
C ALA A 143 1.28 15.38 11.36
N LEU A 144 1.13 16.70 11.27
CA LEU A 144 -0.08 17.41 11.69
C LEU A 144 -1.28 17.09 10.80
N THR A 145 -1.08 17.01 9.50
CA THR A 145 -2.12 16.72 8.53
C THR A 145 -2.73 15.34 8.78
N LEU A 146 -1.90 14.32 8.95
CA LEU A 146 -2.38 12.95 9.20
C LEU A 146 -2.96 12.78 10.62
N ALA A 147 -2.47 13.53 11.63
CA ALA A 147 -2.97 13.47 13.00
C ALA A 147 -4.36 14.09 13.17
N THR A 148 -4.74 15.04 12.31
CA THR A 148 -6.07 15.70 12.33
C THR A 148 -7.12 14.97 11.50
N ALA A 149 -6.72 13.99 10.70
CA ALA A 149 -7.61 13.09 9.97
C ALA A 149 -8.32 12.13 10.95
N ARG A 150 -9.45 12.57 11.54
CA ARG A 150 -10.32 11.79 12.44
C ARG A 150 -11.77 11.87 12.02
#